data_2c621780d7ed9d58eefcc2eb78b3bcbe
#
_entry.id   2c621780d7ed9d58eefcc2eb78b3bcbe
#
_cell.length_a   1.000
_cell.length_b   1.000
_cell.length_c   1.000
_cell.angle_alpha   90.00
_cell.angle_beta   90.00
_cell.angle_gamma   90.00
#
_symmetry.space_group_name_H-M   'P 1'
#
loop_
_entity.id
_entity.type
_entity.pdbx_description
1 polymer ?
#
loop_
_entity_poly.entity_id
_entity_poly.type
_entity_poly.pdbx_seq_one_letter_code
_entity_poly.pdbx_strand_id
1 'polypeptide(L)'
;MTLRIAILSRGPRLYSTRRLADEANALGCSVEILDPMKLSVTVGNDGRRILHEGWNVEVDAVVPRIGYSITEHGVAIARQFERMGTYVANSSDGINNSRDKLHATQVLSANHIPVPTTALVRDWRDVERAIRQVGGVPCVIKVPEGTQGSGVFLAHTEREASEIAWKVLETSNRVLVQEYIKESHGRDIRVLVVGGKVVAAMRRRAHGREFRSNFHLGGSVEKVDLPADFARIACKAARLLGLDIAGVDLLESARGPLLLEVNSSPGLEGIEKATGINVAGHIMSHVVESHAFTPIDLNQLLSNKEGYGTLSLKVRKYPELIGRALGDLMTQDDDGSVAAIARAGAHIWNPSPEITLREADEIIFYGELDVLHQRIRPLIKQTIDARINSPEKVHPWNVEHSVENEAAWAAKAPEFHWRTRRR
;
A
#
# COMPACT_ATOMS: atom_id res chain seq x y z
N MET A 1 10.66 32.80 -11.00
CA MET A 1 10.56 31.83 -12.11
C MET A 1 9.23 31.14 -12.02
N THR A 2 8.55 30.87 -13.12
CA THR A 2 7.29 30.16 -13.17
C THR A 2 7.52 28.68 -12.88
N LEU A 3 6.79 28.09 -11.94
CA LEU A 3 6.90 26.66 -11.59
C LEU A 3 6.45 25.81 -12.77
N ARG A 4 7.29 24.85 -13.20
CA ARG A 4 7.02 23.93 -14.32
C ARG A 4 6.53 22.60 -13.75
N ILE A 5 5.32 22.20 -14.12
CA ILE A 5 4.69 20.98 -13.61
C ILE A 5 4.39 20.02 -14.75
N ALA A 6 4.83 18.78 -14.64
CA ALA A 6 4.40 17.70 -15.53
C ALA A 6 3.26 16.89 -14.92
N ILE A 7 2.19 16.68 -15.69
CA ILE A 7 1.13 15.72 -15.35
C ILE A 7 1.35 14.47 -16.19
N LEU A 8 1.73 13.35 -15.56
CA LEU A 8 1.95 12.08 -16.27
C LEU A 8 0.61 11.41 -16.56
N SER A 9 0.11 11.51 -17.79
CA SER A 9 -1.20 10.97 -18.18
C SER A 9 -1.25 10.59 -19.66
N ARG A 10 -1.79 9.39 -19.96
CA ARG A 10 -2.09 8.98 -21.35
C ARG A 10 -3.35 9.64 -21.93
N GLY A 11 -4.15 10.27 -21.07
CA GLY A 11 -5.43 10.86 -21.48
C GLY A 11 -5.49 12.35 -21.19
N PRO A 12 -4.92 13.23 -22.05
CA PRO A 12 -4.93 14.68 -21.80
C PRO A 12 -6.35 15.26 -21.76
N ARG A 13 -7.33 14.60 -22.40
CA ARG A 13 -8.72 15.00 -22.43
C ARG A 13 -9.58 14.43 -21.29
N LEU A 14 -9.01 13.54 -20.44
CA LEU A 14 -9.72 13.03 -19.27
C LEU A 14 -10.07 14.15 -18.30
N TYR A 15 -11.26 14.09 -17.72
CA TYR A 15 -11.75 15.09 -16.77
C TYR A 15 -10.69 15.46 -15.73
N SER A 16 -10.19 14.48 -14.98
CA SER A 16 -9.23 14.73 -13.89
C SER A 16 -7.92 15.35 -14.39
N THR A 17 -7.42 14.95 -15.58
CA THR A 17 -6.18 15.49 -16.14
C THR A 17 -6.37 16.97 -16.52
N ARG A 18 -7.48 17.30 -17.21
CA ARG A 18 -7.80 18.69 -17.55
C ARG A 18 -7.97 19.56 -16.32
N ARG A 19 -8.77 19.09 -15.34
CA ARG A 19 -9.01 19.85 -14.11
C ARG A 19 -7.71 20.19 -13.37
N LEU A 20 -6.79 19.23 -13.27
CA LEU A 20 -5.47 19.47 -12.67
C LEU A 20 -4.66 20.50 -13.46
N ALA A 21 -4.66 20.40 -14.79
CA ALA A 21 -3.95 21.36 -15.64
C ALA A 21 -4.56 22.77 -15.55
N ASP A 22 -5.89 22.88 -15.56
CA ASP A 22 -6.59 24.16 -15.44
C ASP A 22 -6.27 24.85 -14.10
N GLU A 23 -6.31 24.10 -12.98
CA GLU A 23 -6.01 24.65 -11.66
C GLU A 23 -4.53 25.02 -11.50
N ALA A 24 -3.61 24.23 -12.05
CA ALA A 24 -2.19 24.59 -12.05
C ALA A 24 -1.92 25.89 -12.85
N ASN A 25 -2.53 26.03 -14.02
CA ASN A 25 -2.45 27.25 -14.80
C ASN A 25 -3.05 28.46 -14.04
N ALA A 26 -4.18 28.26 -13.34
CA ALA A 26 -4.79 29.30 -12.50
C ALA A 26 -3.88 29.74 -11.35
N LEU A 27 -3.03 28.85 -10.85
CA LEU A 27 -1.98 29.17 -9.85
C LEU A 27 -0.72 29.78 -10.47
N GLY A 28 -0.71 30.09 -11.77
CA GLY A 28 0.42 30.71 -12.47
C GLY A 28 1.56 29.74 -12.81
N CYS A 29 1.32 28.44 -12.74
CA CYS A 29 2.30 27.43 -13.13
C CYS A 29 2.31 27.20 -14.65
N SER A 30 3.45 26.75 -15.20
CA SER A 30 3.54 26.21 -16.56
C SER A 30 3.27 24.70 -16.50
N VAL A 31 2.30 24.20 -17.27
CA VAL A 31 1.89 22.80 -17.21
C VAL A 31 2.14 22.07 -18.51
N GLU A 32 2.73 20.90 -18.41
CA GLU A 32 2.90 19.98 -19.52
C GLU A 32 2.22 18.63 -19.20
N ILE A 33 1.45 18.10 -20.14
CA ILE A 33 0.82 16.79 -20.00
C ILE A 33 1.64 15.79 -20.81
N LEU A 34 2.32 14.88 -20.11
CA LEU A 34 3.23 13.93 -20.72
C LEU A 34 2.63 12.51 -20.65
N ASP A 35 2.60 11.83 -21.80
CA ASP A 35 2.28 10.40 -21.83
C ASP A 35 3.49 9.60 -21.34
N PRO A 36 3.42 8.90 -20.20
CA PRO A 36 4.53 8.12 -19.70
C PRO A 36 5.07 7.12 -20.71
N MET A 37 4.22 6.59 -21.60
CA MET A 37 4.60 5.61 -22.62
C MET A 37 5.43 6.20 -23.76
N LYS A 38 5.53 7.51 -23.82
CA LYS A 38 6.37 8.24 -24.81
C LYS A 38 7.66 8.78 -24.18
N LEU A 39 7.88 8.51 -22.91
CA LEU A 39 9.08 8.93 -22.19
C LEU A 39 10.13 7.83 -22.22
N SER A 40 11.36 8.20 -22.51
CA SER A 40 12.53 7.33 -22.43
C SER A 40 13.40 7.72 -21.25
N VAL A 41 14.04 6.75 -20.61
CA VAL A 41 14.91 6.94 -19.45
C VAL A 41 16.34 6.59 -19.84
N THR A 42 17.28 7.47 -19.49
CA THR A 42 18.70 7.18 -19.55
C THR A 42 19.29 7.18 -18.15
N VAL A 43 20.01 6.11 -17.80
CA VAL A 43 20.67 5.94 -16.52
C VAL A 43 22.13 5.59 -16.76
N GLY A 44 23.04 6.36 -16.17
CA GLY A 44 24.48 6.13 -16.26
C GLY A 44 25.23 6.99 -15.26
N ASN A 45 26.55 6.77 -15.16
CA ASN A 45 27.41 7.55 -14.26
C ASN A 45 27.46 9.05 -14.66
N ASP A 46 27.27 9.33 -15.97
CA ASP A 46 27.31 10.70 -16.52
C ASP A 46 25.98 11.46 -16.36
N GLY A 47 25.02 10.86 -15.66
CA GLY A 47 23.77 11.51 -15.34
C GLY A 47 22.53 10.65 -15.55
N ARG A 48 21.40 11.20 -15.08
CA ARG A 48 20.07 10.63 -15.18
C ARG A 48 19.21 11.58 -16.00
N ARG A 49 18.50 11.07 -17.00
CA ARG A 49 17.70 11.91 -17.92
C ARG A 49 16.37 11.23 -18.23
N ILE A 50 15.37 12.05 -18.47
CA ILE A 50 14.11 11.64 -19.09
C ILE A 50 13.99 12.40 -20.40
N LEU A 51 13.73 11.68 -21.47
CA LEU A 51 13.60 12.23 -22.81
C LEU A 51 12.15 12.09 -23.30
N HIS A 52 11.65 13.16 -23.89
CA HIS A 52 10.43 13.20 -24.67
C HIS A 52 10.75 13.67 -26.09
N GLU A 53 10.48 12.86 -27.08
CA GLU A 53 10.79 13.17 -28.51
C GLU A 53 12.25 13.60 -28.74
N GLY A 54 13.17 13.01 -27.97
CA GLY A 54 14.60 13.31 -28.06
C GLY A 54 15.10 14.51 -27.23
N TRP A 55 14.20 15.25 -26.58
CA TRP A 55 14.54 16.39 -25.72
C TRP A 55 14.49 16.04 -24.24
N ASN A 56 15.37 16.64 -23.45
CA ASN A 56 15.34 16.49 -22.01
C ASN A 56 14.06 17.09 -21.43
N VAL A 57 13.39 16.33 -20.56
CA VAL A 57 12.27 16.83 -19.75
C VAL A 57 12.82 17.43 -18.46
N GLU A 58 12.62 18.72 -18.28
CA GLU A 58 13.04 19.46 -17.10
C GLU A 58 11.84 20.11 -16.46
N VAL A 59 11.44 19.64 -15.29
CA VAL A 59 10.27 20.14 -14.54
C VAL A 59 10.59 20.18 -13.04
N ASP A 60 9.89 21.04 -12.32
CA ASP A 60 10.11 21.26 -10.89
C ASP A 60 9.24 20.31 -10.05
N ALA A 61 8.08 19.90 -10.59
CA ALA A 61 7.18 18.95 -9.94
C ALA A 61 6.48 18.03 -10.94
N VAL A 62 6.09 16.86 -10.48
CA VAL A 62 5.39 15.84 -11.27
C VAL A 62 4.15 15.36 -10.53
N VAL A 63 3.02 15.29 -11.24
CA VAL A 63 1.77 14.72 -10.75
C VAL A 63 1.45 13.42 -11.50
N PRO A 64 1.72 12.24 -10.94
CA PRO A 64 1.45 10.97 -11.58
C PRO A 64 -0.05 10.67 -11.68
N ARG A 65 -0.56 10.49 -12.92
CA ARG A 65 -1.91 9.97 -13.21
C ARG A 65 -1.79 8.62 -13.91
N ILE A 66 -1.04 7.72 -13.28
CA ILE A 66 -0.67 6.44 -13.85
C ILE A 66 -1.85 5.48 -13.74
N GLY A 67 -2.30 4.98 -14.89
CA GLY A 67 -3.33 3.95 -14.99
C GLY A 67 -2.74 2.56 -14.68
N TYR A 68 -3.64 1.62 -14.33
CA TYR A 68 -3.24 0.25 -13.99
C TYR A 68 -2.40 -0.43 -15.08
N SER A 69 -2.85 -0.34 -16.34
CA SER A 69 -2.21 -1.04 -17.46
C SER A 69 -0.78 -0.58 -17.80
N ILE A 70 -0.31 0.49 -17.17
CA ILE A 70 1.03 1.03 -17.36
C ILE A 70 1.75 1.23 -16.02
N THR A 71 1.33 0.53 -14.95
CA THR A 71 1.86 0.75 -13.61
C THR A 71 3.37 0.57 -13.56
N GLU A 72 3.89 -0.53 -14.09
CA GLU A 72 5.33 -0.82 -14.08
C GLU A 72 6.15 0.29 -14.72
N HIS A 73 5.83 0.64 -15.97
CA HIS A 73 6.54 1.70 -16.70
C HIS A 73 6.33 3.08 -16.08
N GLY A 74 5.10 3.41 -15.69
CA GLY A 74 4.78 4.70 -15.08
C GLY A 74 5.49 4.91 -13.74
N VAL A 75 5.60 3.85 -12.92
CA VAL A 75 6.38 3.87 -11.67
C VAL A 75 7.87 4.04 -11.95
N ALA A 76 8.42 3.40 -13.00
CA ALA A 76 9.81 3.60 -13.39
C ALA A 76 10.10 5.05 -13.80
N ILE A 77 9.18 5.69 -14.56
CA ILE A 77 9.29 7.10 -14.91
C ILE A 77 9.22 8.00 -13.67
N ALA A 78 8.23 7.78 -12.77
CA ALA A 78 8.11 8.53 -11.53
C ALA A 78 9.38 8.43 -10.68
N ARG A 79 9.91 7.22 -10.51
CA ARG A 79 11.17 6.96 -9.78
C ARG A 79 12.35 7.68 -10.39
N GLN A 80 12.41 7.77 -11.73
CA GLN A 80 13.50 8.50 -12.38
C GLN A 80 13.43 9.99 -12.07
N PHE A 81 12.24 10.62 -12.07
CA PHE A 81 12.08 12.01 -11.64
C PHE A 81 12.53 12.21 -10.19
N GLU A 82 12.14 11.31 -9.27
CA GLU A 82 12.59 11.34 -7.87
C GLU A 82 14.12 11.28 -7.77
N ARG A 83 14.77 10.39 -8.55
CA ARG A 83 16.23 10.26 -8.59
C ARG A 83 16.95 11.45 -9.24
N MET A 84 16.23 12.27 -9.97
CA MET A 84 16.72 13.55 -10.51
C MET A 84 16.49 14.71 -9.52
N GLY A 85 15.86 14.45 -8.35
CA GLY A 85 15.56 15.47 -7.34
C GLY A 85 14.27 16.25 -7.60
N THR A 86 13.46 15.83 -8.58
CA THR A 86 12.16 16.43 -8.87
C THR A 86 11.12 15.97 -7.85
N TYR A 87 10.31 16.88 -7.33
CA TYR A 87 9.18 16.51 -6.47
C TYR A 87 8.12 15.72 -7.24
N VAL A 88 7.69 14.60 -6.71
CA VAL A 88 6.69 13.72 -7.31
C VAL A 88 5.53 13.47 -6.34
N ALA A 89 4.37 14.00 -6.66
CA ALA A 89 3.14 13.84 -5.87
C ALA A 89 2.25 12.74 -6.47
N ASN A 90 2.28 11.63 -6.00
CA ASN A 90 2.68 10.57 -5.16
C ASN A 90 4.04 9.94 -5.52
N SER A 91 4.77 9.49 -4.54
CA SER A 91 6.03 8.78 -4.77
C SER A 91 5.85 7.48 -5.56
N SER A 92 6.92 7.08 -6.25
CA SER A 92 6.94 5.80 -6.99
C SER A 92 6.63 4.61 -6.08
N ASP A 93 7.15 4.60 -4.85
CA ASP A 93 6.89 3.56 -3.86
C ASP A 93 5.45 3.61 -3.35
N GLY A 94 4.91 4.81 -3.09
CA GLY A 94 3.51 4.97 -2.69
C GLY A 94 2.54 4.46 -3.76
N ILE A 95 2.82 4.75 -5.03
CA ILE A 95 2.04 4.21 -6.14
C ILE A 95 2.10 2.68 -6.15
N ASN A 96 3.29 2.11 -6.01
CA ASN A 96 3.51 0.66 -6.06
C ASN A 96 2.83 -0.05 -4.87
N ASN A 97 3.01 0.49 -3.65
CA ASN A 97 2.41 -0.04 -2.42
C ASN A 97 0.88 -0.09 -2.50
N SER A 98 0.25 0.93 -3.10
CA SER A 98 -1.20 1.00 -3.25
C SER A 98 -1.75 0.11 -4.38
N ARG A 99 -0.93 -0.24 -5.36
CA ARG A 99 -1.33 -1.09 -6.50
C ARG A 99 -1.39 -2.56 -6.18
N ASP A 100 -0.50 -3.04 -5.34
CA ASP A 100 -0.58 -4.41 -4.83
C ASP A 100 -1.61 -4.49 -3.69
N LYS A 101 -2.80 -5.03 -4.02
CA LYS A 101 -3.91 -5.15 -3.06
C LYS A 101 -3.54 -5.95 -1.82
N LEU A 102 -2.75 -7.01 -1.98
CA LEU A 102 -2.33 -7.82 -0.84
C LEU A 102 -1.33 -7.07 0.02
N HIS A 103 -0.30 -6.49 -0.58
CA HIS A 103 0.70 -5.69 0.14
C HIS A 103 0.04 -4.53 0.89
N ALA A 104 -0.84 -3.77 0.22
CA ALA A 104 -1.60 -2.71 0.89
C ALA A 104 -2.38 -3.24 2.10
N THR A 105 -3.11 -4.36 1.95
CA THR A 105 -3.87 -4.97 3.05
C THR A 105 -2.94 -5.41 4.19
N GLN A 106 -1.78 -6.01 3.89
CA GLN A 106 -0.78 -6.41 4.89
C GLN A 106 -0.24 -5.22 5.66
N VAL A 107 0.18 -4.14 4.97
CA VAL A 107 0.67 -2.91 5.62
C VAL A 107 -0.40 -2.30 6.52
N LEU A 108 -1.62 -2.19 6.02
CA LEU A 108 -2.73 -1.59 6.76
C LEU A 108 -3.11 -2.42 7.98
N SER A 109 -3.27 -3.73 7.83
CA SER A 109 -3.60 -4.66 8.93
C SER A 109 -2.51 -4.70 10.00
N ALA A 110 -1.24 -4.74 9.62
CA ALA A 110 -0.10 -4.70 10.55
C ALA A 110 -0.06 -3.40 11.38
N ASN A 111 -0.66 -2.32 10.87
CA ASN A 111 -0.78 -1.03 11.54
C ASN A 111 -2.16 -0.79 12.19
N HIS A 112 -2.91 -1.85 12.43
CA HIS A 112 -4.22 -1.82 13.10
C HIS A 112 -5.27 -0.96 12.38
N ILE A 113 -5.20 -0.87 11.06
CA ILE A 113 -6.30 -0.34 10.24
C ILE A 113 -7.31 -1.48 10.04
N PRO A 114 -8.59 -1.28 10.39
CA PRO A 114 -9.61 -2.28 10.14
C PRO A 114 -9.81 -2.52 8.64
N VAL A 115 -9.68 -3.77 8.22
CA VAL A 115 -9.87 -4.23 6.83
C VAL A 115 -10.78 -5.46 6.84
N PRO A 116 -11.51 -5.75 5.75
CA PRO A 116 -12.19 -7.04 5.61
C PRO A 116 -11.18 -8.18 5.62
N THR A 117 -11.49 -9.28 6.31
CA THR A 117 -10.62 -10.46 6.34
C THR A 117 -10.36 -10.93 4.92
N THR A 118 -9.08 -11.12 4.56
CA THR A 118 -8.67 -11.43 3.20
C THR A 118 -7.64 -12.55 3.20
N ALA A 119 -7.83 -13.56 2.36
CA ALA A 119 -6.90 -14.66 2.14
C ALA A 119 -6.39 -14.63 0.70
N LEU A 120 -5.07 -14.79 0.50
CA LEU A 120 -4.47 -15.07 -0.80
C LEU A 120 -4.30 -16.58 -0.94
N VAL A 121 -4.79 -17.12 -2.04
CA VAL A 121 -4.69 -18.55 -2.37
C VAL A 121 -3.95 -18.72 -3.70
N ARG A 122 -3.03 -19.69 -3.73
CA ARG A 122 -2.32 -20.12 -4.95
C ARG A 122 -2.59 -21.58 -5.27
N ASP A 123 -2.77 -22.41 -4.24
CA ASP A 123 -3.09 -23.81 -4.38
C ASP A 123 -4.60 -24.02 -4.30
N TRP A 124 -5.19 -24.64 -5.30
CA TRP A 124 -6.63 -24.89 -5.34
C TRP A 124 -7.15 -25.69 -4.13
N ARG A 125 -6.30 -26.50 -3.51
CA ARG A 125 -6.59 -27.30 -2.30
C ARG A 125 -6.88 -26.43 -1.07
N ASP A 126 -6.38 -25.20 -1.05
CA ASP A 126 -6.57 -24.25 0.06
C ASP A 126 -7.81 -23.38 -0.10
N VAL A 127 -8.51 -23.43 -1.25
CA VAL A 127 -9.66 -22.54 -1.54
C VAL A 127 -10.78 -22.69 -0.51
N GLU A 128 -11.22 -23.90 -0.22
CA GLU A 128 -12.30 -24.13 0.75
C GLU A 128 -11.91 -23.69 2.17
N ARG A 129 -10.65 -23.89 2.55
CA ARG A 129 -10.13 -23.42 3.84
C ARG A 129 -10.12 -21.90 3.90
N ALA A 130 -9.70 -21.24 2.83
CA ALA A 130 -9.71 -19.78 2.73
C ALA A 130 -11.14 -19.22 2.84
N ILE A 131 -12.13 -19.84 2.17
CA ILE A 131 -13.54 -19.45 2.29
C ILE A 131 -13.99 -19.50 3.76
N ARG A 132 -13.68 -20.58 4.48
CA ARG A 132 -14.00 -20.67 5.91
C ARG A 132 -13.29 -19.63 6.77
N GLN A 133 -12.01 -19.33 6.46
CA GLN A 133 -11.21 -18.34 7.19
C GLN A 133 -11.72 -16.91 7.06
N VAL A 134 -12.35 -16.57 5.93
CA VAL A 134 -12.95 -15.23 5.74
C VAL A 134 -14.39 -15.13 6.26
N GLY A 135 -14.87 -16.14 6.97
CA GLY A 135 -16.20 -16.16 7.59
C GLY A 135 -17.25 -16.93 6.79
N GLY A 136 -16.85 -17.69 5.77
CA GLY A 136 -17.76 -18.50 4.95
C GLY A 136 -18.40 -17.70 3.81
N VAL A 137 -19.58 -18.15 3.39
CA VAL A 137 -20.35 -17.49 2.34
C VAL A 137 -21.53 -16.70 2.92
N PRO A 138 -21.95 -15.60 2.26
CA PRO A 138 -21.40 -15.05 1.04
C PRO A 138 -20.00 -14.47 1.19
N CYS A 139 -19.14 -14.65 0.18
CA CYS A 139 -17.79 -14.09 0.17
C CYS A 139 -17.45 -13.46 -1.19
N VAL A 140 -16.43 -12.63 -1.23
CA VAL A 140 -15.99 -11.94 -2.44
C VAL A 140 -14.73 -12.61 -2.98
N ILE A 141 -14.76 -13.04 -4.23
CA ILE A 141 -13.61 -13.57 -4.95
C ILE A 141 -13.05 -12.49 -5.85
N LYS A 142 -11.74 -12.23 -5.78
CA LYS A 142 -11.09 -11.16 -6.56
C LYS A 142 -9.89 -11.69 -7.33
N VAL A 143 -9.77 -11.24 -8.56
CA VAL A 143 -8.50 -11.32 -9.29
C VAL A 143 -7.54 -10.31 -8.64
N PRO A 144 -6.31 -10.70 -8.24
CA PRO A 144 -5.35 -9.78 -7.63
C PRO A 144 -5.04 -8.58 -8.53
N GLU A 145 -4.99 -8.82 -9.83
CA GLU A 145 -4.72 -7.83 -10.86
C GLU A 145 -6.01 -7.51 -11.62
N GLY A 146 -6.65 -6.41 -11.29
CA GLY A 146 -7.89 -5.97 -11.94
C GLY A 146 -8.23 -4.54 -11.55
N THR A 147 -8.96 -3.84 -12.44
CA THR A 147 -9.40 -2.45 -12.24
C THR A 147 -10.90 -2.31 -12.42
N GLN A 148 -11.47 -1.24 -11.82
CA GLN A 148 -12.85 -0.81 -12.02
C GLN A 148 -13.90 -1.89 -11.76
N GLY A 149 -13.59 -2.84 -10.85
CA GLY A 149 -14.50 -3.93 -10.50
C GLY A 149 -14.51 -5.10 -11.50
N SER A 150 -13.69 -5.06 -12.56
CA SER A 150 -13.46 -6.25 -13.38
C SER A 150 -12.70 -7.31 -12.57
N GLY A 151 -13.19 -8.56 -12.59
CA GLY A 151 -12.60 -9.63 -11.78
C GLY A 151 -12.95 -9.60 -10.30
N VAL A 152 -14.08 -9.01 -9.92
CA VAL A 152 -14.65 -9.06 -8.56
C VAL A 152 -16.01 -9.76 -8.62
N PHE A 153 -16.14 -10.86 -7.87
CA PHE A 153 -17.33 -11.73 -7.90
C PHE A 153 -17.85 -11.93 -6.49
N LEU A 154 -19.17 -11.85 -6.30
CA LEU A 154 -19.84 -12.23 -5.06
C LEU A 154 -20.36 -13.66 -5.21
N ALA A 155 -19.93 -14.54 -4.32
CA ALA A 155 -20.36 -15.94 -4.29
C ALA A 155 -21.28 -16.16 -3.08
N HIS A 156 -22.44 -16.79 -3.32
CA HIS A 156 -23.45 -17.03 -2.30
C HIS A 156 -23.40 -18.43 -1.71
N THR A 157 -22.72 -19.37 -2.38
CA THR A 157 -22.54 -20.75 -1.91
C THR A 157 -21.08 -21.15 -1.98
N GLU A 158 -20.64 -22.09 -1.14
CA GLU A 158 -19.27 -22.60 -1.14
C GLU A 158 -18.88 -23.20 -2.48
N ARG A 159 -19.79 -23.89 -3.13
CA ARG A 159 -19.58 -24.44 -4.48
C ARG A 159 -19.32 -23.34 -5.51
N GLU A 160 -20.16 -22.30 -5.52
CA GLU A 160 -19.98 -21.15 -6.42
C GLU A 160 -18.65 -20.45 -6.17
N ALA A 161 -18.29 -20.22 -4.88
CA ALA A 161 -17.04 -19.60 -4.49
C ALA A 161 -15.83 -20.41 -4.96
N SER A 162 -15.86 -21.75 -4.81
CA SER A 162 -14.80 -22.64 -5.24
C SER A 162 -14.67 -22.67 -6.76
N GLU A 163 -15.79 -22.77 -7.49
CA GLU A 163 -15.77 -22.76 -8.96
C GLU A 163 -15.21 -21.45 -9.54
N ILE A 164 -15.57 -20.30 -8.97
CA ILE A 164 -15.03 -19.00 -9.38
C ILE A 164 -13.54 -18.92 -9.04
N ALA A 165 -13.15 -19.30 -7.81
CA ALA A 165 -11.77 -19.24 -7.37
C ALA A 165 -10.85 -20.12 -8.24
N TRP A 166 -11.29 -21.32 -8.60
CA TRP A 166 -10.54 -22.21 -9.48
C TRP A 166 -10.33 -21.61 -10.87
N LYS A 167 -11.38 -21.04 -11.47
CA LYS A 167 -11.26 -20.35 -12.77
C LYS A 167 -10.28 -19.18 -12.72
N VAL A 168 -10.27 -18.45 -11.63
CA VAL A 168 -9.29 -17.35 -11.42
C VAL A 168 -7.88 -17.91 -11.29
N LEU A 169 -7.70 -19.01 -10.54
CA LEU A 169 -6.39 -19.66 -10.38
C LEU A 169 -5.82 -20.17 -11.70
N GLU A 170 -6.66 -20.71 -12.59
CA GLU A 170 -6.24 -21.16 -13.92
C GLU A 170 -5.64 -20.03 -14.78
N THR A 171 -6.13 -18.81 -14.61
CA THR A 171 -5.72 -17.66 -15.44
C THR A 171 -4.69 -16.75 -14.79
N SER A 172 -4.72 -16.64 -13.45
CA SER A 172 -3.93 -15.65 -12.71
C SER A 172 -2.94 -16.25 -11.73
N ASN A 173 -2.88 -17.60 -11.60
CA ASN A 173 -2.03 -18.33 -10.64
C ASN A 173 -2.20 -17.91 -9.17
N ARG A 174 -3.15 -17.04 -8.86
CA ARG A 174 -3.47 -16.56 -7.51
C ARG A 174 -4.85 -15.94 -7.48
N VAL A 175 -5.54 -16.07 -6.35
CA VAL A 175 -6.87 -15.51 -6.11
C VAL A 175 -6.96 -14.92 -4.72
N LEU A 176 -7.68 -13.81 -4.56
CA LEU A 176 -8.03 -13.25 -3.26
C LEU A 176 -9.46 -13.69 -2.92
N VAL A 177 -9.61 -14.28 -1.73
CA VAL A 177 -10.91 -14.55 -1.09
C VAL A 177 -11.07 -13.55 0.03
N GLN A 178 -12.18 -12.82 0.07
CA GLN A 178 -12.39 -11.74 1.03
C GLN A 178 -13.77 -11.84 1.67
N GLU A 179 -13.82 -11.48 2.95
CA GLU A 179 -15.05 -11.32 3.71
C GLU A 179 -16.02 -10.38 3.00
N TYR A 180 -17.28 -10.80 2.88
CA TYR A 180 -18.33 -9.94 2.35
C TYR A 180 -18.99 -9.13 3.46
N ILE A 181 -19.02 -7.82 3.30
CA ILE A 181 -19.61 -6.90 4.27
C ILE A 181 -21.04 -6.57 3.81
N LYS A 182 -22.00 -7.29 4.41
CA LYS A 182 -23.42 -7.23 3.98
C LYS A 182 -24.04 -5.84 4.15
N GLU A 183 -23.62 -5.12 5.18
CA GLU A 183 -24.10 -3.77 5.50
C GLU A 183 -23.75 -2.77 4.40
N SER A 184 -22.68 -3.04 3.65
CA SER A 184 -22.22 -2.23 2.55
C SER A 184 -22.56 -2.80 1.17
N HIS A 185 -23.60 -3.64 1.07
CA HIS A 185 -24.04 -4.16 -0.23
C HIS A 185 -24.34 -3.01 -1.22
N GLY A 186 -23.62 -2.97 -2.32
CA GLY A 186 -23.80 -1.97 -3.38
C GLY A 186 -23.47 -0.54 -2.96
N ARG A 187 -22.74 -0.31 -1.86
CA ARG A 187 -22.36 1.03 -1.43
C ARG A 187 -21.00 1.06 -0.76
N ASP A 188 -20.32 2.18 -0.91
CA ASP A 188 -19.10 2.51 -0.19
C ASP A 188 -18.96 4.02 -0.02
N ILE A 189 -17.99 4.41 0.80
CA ILE A 189 -17.60 5.81 0.99
C ILE A 189 -16.22 6.00 0.40
N ARG A 190 -16.11 6.90 -0.59
CA ARG A 190 -14.82 7.35 -1.11
C ARG A 190 -14.42 8.64 -0.43
N VAL A 191 -13.29 8.60 0.25
CA VAL A 191 -12.65 9.75 0.90
C VAL A 191 -11.46 10.17 0.07
N LEU A 192 -11.37 11.47 -0.24
CA LEU A 192 -10.22 12.05 -0.92
C LEU A 192 -9.31 12.72 0.10
N VAL A 193 -8.08 12.24 0.16
CA VAL A 193 -7.02 12.74 1.05
C VAL A 193 -5.97 13.43 0.20
N VAL A 194 -5.57 14.64 0.62
CA VAL A 194 -4.48 15.42 0.02
C VAL A 194 -3.61 15.98 1.14
N GLY A 195 -2.31 15.77 1.09
CA GLY A 195 -1.37 16.25 2.11
C GLY A 195 -1.72 15.77 3.53
N GLY A 196 -2.22 14.53 3.64
CA GLY A 196 -2.62 13.94 4.92
C GLY A 196 -3.93 14.48 5.53
N LYS A 197 -4.70 15.28 4.79
CA LYS A 197 -5.99 15.85 5.21
C LYS A 197 -7.13 15.41 4.30
N VAL A 198 -8.30 15.16 4.88
CA VAL A 198 -9.52 14.93 4.08
C VAL A 198 -9.96 16.23 3.41
N VAL A 199 -10.08 16.20 2.07
CA VAL A 199 -10.57 17.33 1.27
C VAL A 199 -12.05 17.17 0.97
N ALA A 200 -12.47 15.95 0.58
CA ALA A 200 -13.84 15.68 0.19
C ALA A 200 -14.20 14.22 0.47
N ALA A 201 -15.49 13.95 0.67
CA ALA A 201 -16.01 12.59 0.78
C ALA A 201 -17.34 12.45 0.05
N MET A 202 -17.54 11.29 -0.60
CA MET A 202 -18.78 10.94 -1.25
C MET A 202 -19.18 9.52 -0.95
N ARG A 203 -20.47 9.25 -0.89
CA ARG A 203 -21.02 7.89 -0.92
C ARG A 203 -21.30 7.52 -2.37
N ARG A 204 -20.87 6.32 -2.77
CA ARG A 204 -21.20 5.72 -4.05
C ARG A 204 -22.27 4.66 -3.83
N ARG A 205 -23.24 4.58 -4.72
CA ARG A 205 -24.30 3.55 -4.69
C ARG A 205 -24.42 2.90 -6.05
N ALA A 206 -24.44 1.58 -6.07
CA ALA A 206 -24.70 0.80 -7.27
C ALA A 206 -26.17 0.94 -7.71
N HIS A 207 -26.44 0.65 -8.97
CA HIS A 207 -27.80 0.53 -9.49
C HIS A 207 -28.32 -0.91 -9.38
N GLY A 208 -29.57 -1.05 -9.00
CA GLY A 208 -30.28 -2.32 -8.97
C GLY A 208 -29.69 -3.33 -7.99
N ARG A 209 -29.38 -4.54 -8.47
CA ARG A 209 -28.82 -5.65 -7.67
C ARG A 209 -27.30 -5.75 -7.72
N GLU A 210 -26.63 -4.79 -8.35
CA GLU A 210 -25.16 -4.78 -8.43
C GLU A 210 -24.57 -4.50 -7.04
N PHE A 211 -23.61 -5.32 -6.61
CA PHE A 211 -22.95 -5.15 -5.33
C PHE A 211 -21.70 -4.26 -5.40
N ARG A 212 -21.21 -3.96 -6.61
CA ARG A 212 -20.06 -3.08 -6.84
C ARG A 212 -20.53 -1.63 -7.03
N SER A 213 -20.08 -0.73 -6.17
CA SER A 213 -20.52 0.68 -6.10
C SER A 213 -19.80 1.63 -7.07
N ASN A 214 -19.10 1.11 -8.08
CA ASN A 214 -18.29 1.93 -8.99
C ASN A 214 -19.13 2.92 -9.83
N PHE A 215 -18.78 4.22 -9.74
CA PHE A 215 -19.43 5.29 -10.50
C PHE A 215 -19.43 5.06 -12.02
N HIS A 216 -18.35 4.51 -12.58
CA HIS A 216 -18.24 4.20 -14.01
C HIS A 216 -19.17 3.07 -14.47
N LEU A 217 -19.76 2.30 -13.57
CA LEU A 217 -20.79 1.30 -13.87
C LEU A 217 -22.22 1.89 -13.81
N GLY A 218 -22.34 3.23 -13.79
CA GLY A 218 -23.63 3.91 -13.74
C GLY A 218 -24.17 4.13 -12.32
N GLY A 219 -23.36 3.92 -11.30
CA GLY A 219 -23.73 4.19 -9.91
C GLY A 219 -23.99 5.67 -9.64
N SER A 220 -24.81 5.98 -8.65
CA SER A 220 -25.03 7.34 -8.15
C SER A 220 -23.98 7.74 -7.12
N VAL A 221 -23.76 9.04 -6.99
CA VAL A 221 -22.87 9.63 -5.99
C VAL A 221 -23.59 10.70 -5.21
N GLU A 222 -23.36 10.79 -3.90
CA GLU A 222 -23.90 11.81 -3.03
C GLU A 222 -22.84 12.30 -2.06
N LYS A 223 -22.89 13.58 -1.67
CA LYS A 223 -22.06 14.12 -0.59
C LYS A 223 -22.38 13.41 0.71
N VAL A 224 -21.36 13.15 1.53
CA VAL A 224 -21.50 12.54 2.85
C VAL A 224 -20.83 13.40 3.90
N ASP A 225 -21.48 13.59 5.06
CA ASP A 225 -20.84 14.11 6.26
C ASP A 225 -20.02 12.99 6.86
N LEU A 226 -18.70 13.10 6.72
CA LEU A 226 -17.79 12.01 7.05
C LEU A 226 -17.56 11.94 8.56
N PRO A 227 -17.87 10.79 9.23
CA PRO A 227 -17.55 10.62 10.64
C PRO A 227 -16.04 10.69 10.90
N ALA A 228 -15.66 11.14 12.10
CA ALA A 228 -14.26 11.39 12.46
C ALA A 228 -13.37 10.13 12.41
N ASP A 229 -13.91 8.98 12.71
CA ASP A 229 -13.21 7.69 12.65
C ASP A 229 -12.89 7.28 11.19
N PHE A 230 -13.80 7.53 10.24
CA PHE A 230 -13.56 7.33 8.80
C PHE A 230 -12.45 8.26 8.31
N ALA A 231 -12.51 9.55 8.67
CA ALA A 231 -11.49 10.53 8.30
C ALA A 231 -10.11 10.13 8.84
N ARG A 232 -10.02 9.73 10.11
CA ARG A 232 -8.78 9.29 10.75
C ARG A 232 -8.18 8.06 10.07
N ILE A 233 -9.01 7.06 9.73
CA ILE A 233 -8.58 5.84 9.03
C ILE A 233 -8.07 6.20 7.63
N ALA A 234 -8.80 7.03 6.87
CA ALA A 234 -8.41 7.42 5.54
C ALA A 234 -7.06 8.15 5.50
N CYS A 235 -6.87 9.13 6.38
CA CYS A 235 -5.59 9.86 6.48
C CYS A 235 -4.44 8.96 6.92
N LYS A 236 -4.66 8.08 7.92
CA LYS A 236 -3.64 7.14 8.38
C LYS A 236 -3.26 6.16 7.27
N ALA A 237 -4.23 5.64 6.52
CA ALA A 237 -3.98 4.70 5.43
C ALA A 237 -3.19 5.32 4.27
N ALA A 238 -3.54 6.53 3.84
CA ALA A 238 -2.79 7.26 2.82
C ALA A 238 -1.32 7.43 3.22
N ARG A 239 -1.07 7.84 4.47
CA ARG A 239 0.28 8.03 5.03
C ARG A 239 1.06 6.71 5.08
N LEU A 240 0.45 5.63 5.58
CA LEU A 240 1.11 4.32 5.70
C LEU A 240 1.55 3.74 4.36
N LEU A 241 0.82 4.05 3.29
CA LEU A 241 1.16 3.63 1.94
C LEU A 241 2.08 4.62 1.21
N GLY A 242 2.42 5.76 1.82
CA GLY A 242 3.29 6.78 1.22
C GLY A 242 2.61 7.62 0.15
N LEU A 243 1.31 7.91 0.31
CA LEU A 243 0.53 8.68 -0.66
C LEU A 243 0.18 10.07 -0.13
N ASP A 244 0.57 11.09 -0.88
CA ASP A 244 0.15 12.48 -0.67
C ASP A 244 -1.28 12.74 -1.17
N ILE A 245 -1.64 12.09 -2.27
CA ILE A 245 -2.94 12.17 -2.92
C ILE A 245 -3.55 10.77 -2.98
N ALA A 246 -4.63 10.55 -2.27
CA ALA A 246 -5.26 9.24 -2.20
C ALA A 246 -6.79 9.28 -2.28
N GLY A 247 -7.35 8.35 -3.04
CA GLY A 247 -8.75 8.02 -2.95
C GLY A 247 -8.93 6.76 -2.10
N VAL A 248 -9.45 6.91 -0.89
CA VAL A 248 -9.63 5.82 0.08
C VAL A 248 -11.07 5.35 0.06
N ASP A 249 -11.27 4.07 -0.21
CA ASP A 249 -12.58 3.44 -0.25
C ASP A 249 -12.84 2.68 1.07
N LEU A 250 -13.93 3.04 1.74
CA LEU A 250 -14.31 2.53 3.04
C LEU A 250 -15.71 1.91 2.99
N LEU A 251 -15.86 0.79 3.68
CA LEU A 251 -17.12 0.11 3.90
C LEU A 251 -17.69 0.47 5.28
N GLU A 252 -19.00 0.69 5.35
CA GLU A 252 -19.75 0.81 6.58
C GLU A 252 -20.07 -0.60 7.10
N SER A 253 -19.74 -0.94 8.33
CA SER A 253 -20.05 -2.23 8.92
C SER A 253 -20.53 -2.10 10.36
N ALA A 254 -21.12 -3.17 10.91
CA ALA A 254 -21.50 -3.24 12.33
C ALA A 254 -20.28 -3.10 13.27
N ARG A 255 -19.06 -3.33 12.77
CA ARG A 255 -17.79 -3.19 13.51
C ARG A 255 -17.14 -1.81 13.34
N GLY A 256 -17.83 -0.85 12.70
CA GLY A 256 -17.29 0.43 12.29
C GLY A 256 -16.74 0.42 10.85
N PRO A 257 -15.94 1.43 10.47
CA PRO A 257 -15.38 1.54 9.12
C PRO A 257 -14.36 0.45 8.83
N LEU A 258 -14.48 -0.19 7.66
CA LEU A 258 -13.49 -1.13 7.13
C LEU A 258 -12.89 -0.57 5.85
N LEU A 259 -11.58 -0.51 5.78
CA LEU A 259 -10.90 -0.01 4.60
C LEU A 259 -10.85 -1.09 3.52
N LEU A 260 -11.37 -0.77 2.33
CA LEU A 260 -11.45 -1.68 1.20
C LEU A 260 -10.24 -1.56 0.27
N GLU A 261 -9.91 -0.34 -0.16
CA GLU A 261 -8.77 -0.07 -1.04
C GLU A 261 -8.29 1.38 -0.95
N VAL A 262 -7.05 1.63 -1.39
CA VAL A 262 -6.46 2.95 -1.51
C VAL A 262 -5.95 3.16 -2.93
N ASN A 263 -6.40 4.24 -3.57
CA ASN A 263 -6.11 4.53 -4.97
C ASN A 263 -5.15 5.72 -5.09
N SER A 264 -3.97 5.53 -5.70
CA SER A 264 -2.96 6.58 -5.92
C SER A 264 -3.30 7.56 -7.04
N SER A 265 -4.28 7.24 -7.89
CA SER A 265 -4.71 8.12 -9.00
C SER A 265 -6.24 8.23 -9.03
N PRO A 266 -6.87 8.79 -7.98
CA PRO A 266 -8.32 8.83 -7.86
C PRO A 266 -8.95 9.67 -8.97
N GLY A 267 -10.11 9.22 -9.50
CA GLY A 267 -10.95 10.04 -10.39
C GLY A 267 -11.58 11.19 -9.63
N LEU A 268 -11.58 12.38 -10.22
CA LEU A 268 -12.08 13.60 -9.56
C LEU A 268 -13.53 13.92 -9.93
N GLU A 269 -14.01 13.48 -11.10
CA GLU A 269 -15.31 13.87 -11.64
C GLU A 269 -16.48 13.58 -10.70
N GLY A 270 -16.58 12.36 -10.20
CA GLY A 270 -17.69 11.95 -9.34
C GLY A 270 -17.71 12.74 -8.02
N ILE A 271 -16.55 12.93 -7.40
CA ILE A 271 -16.47 13.57 -6.09
C ILE A 271 -16.63 15.10 -6.19
N GLU A 272 -16.10 15.76 -7.23
CA GLU A 272 -16.34 17.18 -7.48
C GLU A 272 -17.82 17.46 -7.79
N LYS A 273 -18.45 16.60 -8.61
CA LYS A 273 -19.90 16.70 -8.88
C LYS A 273 -20.75 16.49 -7.63
N ALA A 274 -20.42 15.50 -6.80
CA ALA A 274 -21.20 15.18 -5.60
C ALA A 274 -21.08 16.26 -4.51
N THR A 275 -19.91 16.87 -4.37
CA THR A 275 -19.60 17.75 -3.24
C THR A 275 -19.58 19.23 -3.58
N GLY A 276 -19.37 19.58 -4.85
CA GLY A 276 -19.11 20.96 -5.28
C GLY A 276 -17.74 21.51 -4.86
N ILE A 277 -16.87 20.67 -4.28
CA ILE A 277 -15.54 21.06 -3.81
C ILE A 277 -14.56 21.00 -4.98
N ASN A 278 -13.74 22.04 -5.14
CA ASN A 278 -12.64 22.09 -6.11
C ASN A 278 -11.46 21.23 -5.66
N VAL A 279 -11.59 19.93 -5.85
CA VAL A 279 -10.58 18.95 -5.43
C VAL A 279 -9.28 19.10 -6.21
N ALA A 280 -9.37 19.37 -7.51
CA ALA A 280 -8.19 19.61 -8.35
C ALA A 280 -7.38 20.80 -7.84
N GLY A 281 -8.06 21.89 -7.42
CA GLY A 281 -7.43 23.06 -6.81
C GLY A 281 -6.68 22.71 -5.52
N HIS A 282 -7.28 21.92 -4.63
CA HIS A 282 -6.61 21.48 -3.41
C HIS A 282 -5.36 20.63 -3.72
N ILE A 283 -5.44 19.74 -4.72
CA ILE A 283 -4.29 18.94 -5.15
C ILE A 283 -3.16 19.84 -5.67
N MET A 284 -3.47 20.76 -6.56
CA MET A 284 -2.43 21.61 -7.17
C MET A 284 -1.84 22.61 -6.18
N SER A 285 -2.64 23.16 -5.25
CA SER A 285 -2.12 23.97 -4.15
C SER A 285 -1.13 23.17 -3.29
N HIS A 286 -1.47 21.94 -2.94
CA HIS A 286 -0.57 21.06 -2.20
C HIS A 286 0.73 20.80 -2.96
N VAL A 287 0.68 20.53 -4.27
CA VAL A 287 1.87 20.33 -5.12
C VAL A 287 2.78 21.57 -5.11
N VAL A 288 2.17 22.77 -5.29
CA VAL A 288 2.89 24.04 -5.27
C VAL A 288 3.53 24.33 -3.91
N GLU A 289 2.85 23.99 -2.81
CA GLU A 289 3.40 24.17 -1.47
C GLU A 289 4.51 23.15 -1.15
N SER A 290 4.35 21.91 -1.59
CA SER A 290 5.22 20.81 -1.20
C SER A 290 6.48 20.66 -2.05
N HIS A 291 6.52 21.18 -3.29
CA HIS A 291 7.66 21.01 -4.19
C HIS A 291 8.99 21.55 -3.63
N ALA A 292 8.91 22.57 -2.74
CA ALA A 292 10.09 23.12 -2.06
C ALA A 292 10.67 22.19 -0.97
N PHE A 293 9.90 21.16 -0.55
CA PHE A 293 10.25 20.24 0.51
C PHE A 293 10.30 18.81 -0.04
N THR A 294 11.33 18.50 -0.82
CA THR A 294 11.49 17.14 -1.36
C THR A 294 11.75 16.16 -0.22
N PRO A 295 10.92 15.11 -0.05
CA PRO A 295 11.16 14.09 0.97
C PRO A 295 12.51 13.41 0.74
N ILE A 296 13.26 13.20 1.80
CA ILE A 296 14.50 12.43 1.76
C ILE A 296 14.18 11.01 2.22
N ASP A 297 14.54 10.02 1.40
CA ASP A 297 14.56 8.63 1.85
C ASP A 297 15.76 8.43 2.77
N LEU A 298 15.50 8.42 4.07
CA LEU A 298 16.53 8.26 5.09
C LEU A 298 17.26 6.92 4.95
N ASN A 299 16.55 5.85 4.60
CA ASN A 299 17.18 4.53 4.42
C ASN A 299 18.16 4.55 3.24
N GLN A 300 17.77 5.19 2.14
CA GLN A 300 18.66 5.37 1.00
C GLN A 300 19.84 6.27 1.33
N LEU A 301 19.61 7.36 2.09
CA LEU A 301 20.68 8.26 2.53
C LEU A 301 21.69 7.50 3.39
N LEU A 302 21.21 6.70 4.35
CA LEU A 302 22.05 5.87 5.22
C LEU A 302 22.78 4.77 4.45
N SER A 303 22.13 4.12 3.49
CA SER A 303 22.75 3.06 2.67
C SER A 303 23.82 3.57 1.70
N ASN A 304 23.90 4.89 1.45
CA ASN A 304 25.01 5.49 0.71
C ASN A 304 26.34 5.51 1.51
N LYS A 305 26.28 5.35 2.84
CA LYS A 305 27.44 5.18 3.69
C LYS A 305 27.58 3.69 4.02
N GLU A 306 28.66 3.08 3.59
CA GLU A 306 28.92 1.64 3.80
C GLU A 306 28.78 1.27 5.28
N GLY A 307 28.04 0.20 5.57
CA GLY A 307 27.78 -0.27 6.92
C GLY A 307 26.69 0.47 7.70
N TYR A 308 26.14 1.57 7.21
CA TYR A 308 25.08 2.33 7.89
C TYR A 308 23.68 1.83 7.55
N GLY A 309 22.79 1.87 8.56
CA GLY A 309 21.41 1.45 8.38
C GLY A 309 20.53 1.67 9.61
N THR A 310 19.37 1.04 9.61
CA THR A 310 18.42 1.04 10.72
C THR A 310 18.22 -0.37 11.27
N LEU A 311 18.09 -0.49 12.60
CA LEU A 311 17.80 -1.72 13.32
C LEU A 311 16.56 -1.54 14.19
N SER A 312 15.77 -2.60 14.39
CA SER A 312 14.79 -2.64 15.47
C SER A 312 15.06 -3.77 16.45
N LEU A 313 14.87 -3.50 17.73
CA LEU A 313 15.02 -4.44 18.83
C LEU A 313 13.76 -4.50 19.67
N LYS A 314 13.07 -5.66 19.68
CA LYS A 314 11.89 -5.88 20.53
C LYS A 314 12.33 -6.33 21.91
N VAL A 315 12.14 -5.48 22.93
CA VAL A 315 12.59 -5.72 24.31
C VAL A 315 12.06 -7.03 24.89
N ARG A 316 10.80 -7.40 24.58
CA ARG A 316 10.19 -8.68 25.01
C ARG A 316 10.99 -9.95 24.62
N LYS A 317 11.83 -9.85 23.60
CA LYS A 317 12.69 -10.95 23.16
C LYS A 317 13.96 -11.08 24.00
N TYR A 318 14.25 -10.11 24.85
CA TYR A 318 15.50 -9.97 25.62
C TYR A 318 15.18 -9.48 27.03
N PRO A 319 14.79 -10.40 27.95
CA PRO A 319 14.39 -10.05 29.31
C PRO A 319 15.44 -9.24 30.08
N GLU A 320 16.72 -9.39 29.75
CA GLU A 320 17.85 -8.66 30.35
C GLU A 320 17.76 -7.13 30.15
N LEU A 321 16.98 -6.69 29.16
CA LEU A 321 16.81 -5.28 28.87
C LEU A 321 15.65 -4.64 29.63
N ILE A 322 14.73 -5.46 30.18
CA ILE A 322 13.57 -4.94 30.91
C ILE A 322 14.04 -4.27 32.21
N GLY A 323 13.64 -3.02 32.41
CA GLY A 323 14.01 -2.22 33.58
C GLY A 323 15.34 -1.47 33.46
N ARG A 324 16.13 -1.69 32.38
CA ARG A 324 17.33 -0.89 32.11
C ARG A 324 16.98 0.50 31.60
N ALA A 325 17.88 1.44 31.80
CA ALA A 325 17.80 2.73 31.16
C ALA A 325 18.18 2.63 29.69
N LEU A 326 17.54 3.41 28.83
CA LEU A 326 17.88 3.46 27.41
C LEU A 326 19.34 3.87 27.19
N GLY A 327 19.86 4.75 28.04
CA GLY A 327 21.24 5.21 28.01
C GLY A 327 22.27 4.09 28.09
N ASP A 328 21.92 2.94 28.68
CA ASP A 328 22.82 1.76 28.74
C ASP A 328 23.06 1.16 27.34
N LEU A 329 22.17 1.44 26.38
CA LEU A 329 22.25 1.00 24.99
C LEU A 329 22.82 2.09 24.08
N MET A 330 22.95 3.33 24.58
CA MET A 330 23.49 4.47 23.85
C MET A 330 24.97 4.70 24.24
N THR A 331 25.73 5.26 23.32
CA THR A 331 27.09 5.74 23.67
C THR A 331 27.20 7.23 23.37
N GLN A 332 28.25 7.84 23.89
CA GLN A 332 28.57 9.24 23.64
C GLN A 332 29.19 9.51 22.27
N ASP A 333 29.47 8.45 21.49
CA ASP A 333 30.06 8.56 20.16
C ASP A 333 29.00 8.61 19.07
N ASP A 334 29.25 9.36 18.00
CA ASP A 334 28.33 9.70 16.93
C ASP A 334 27.95 8.53 15.98
N ASP A 335 28.44 7.30 16.20
CA ASP A 335 28.32 6.19 15.26
C ASP A 335 27.00 5.40 15.34
N GLY A 336 26.09 5.79 16.22
CA GLY A 336 24.76 5.19 16.31
C GLY A 336 23.88 5.79 17.39
N SER A 337 22.63 6.05 17.04
CA SER A 337 21.66 6.71 17.92
C SER A 337 20.32 5.96 17.94
N VAL A 338 19.53 6.20 18.99
CA VAL A 338 18.15 5.74 19.08
C VAL A 338 17.23 6.79 18.47
N ALA A 339 16.58 6.43 17.36
CA ALA A 339 15.63 7.30 16.68
C ALA A 339 14.30 7.38 17.42
N ALA A 340 13.80 6.23 17.93
CA ALA A 340 12.53 6.16 18.61
C ALA A 340 12.39 4.92 19.49
N ILE A 341 11.42 4.97 20.42
CA ILE A 341 10.84 3.80 21.10
C ILE A 341 9.38 3.70 20.69
N ALA A 342 8.99 2.59 20.08
CA ALA A 342 7.58 2.25 19.89
C ALA A 342 7.05 1.59 21.17
N ARG A 343 6.05 2.20 21.80
CA ARG A 343 5.42 1.78 23.08
C ARG A 343 3.91 1.89 22.96
N ALA A 344 3.20 0.78 23.12
CA ALA A 344 1.74 0.73 23.12
C ALA A 344 1.08 1.44 21.91
N GLY A 345 1.68 1.29 20.70
CA GLY A 345 1.16 1.89 19.47
C GLY A 345 1.51 3.37 19.24
N ALA A 346 2.24 4.01 20.17
CA ALA A 346 2.80 5.35 20.03
C ALA A 346 4.31 5.28 19.83
N HIS A 347 4.88 6.31 19.19
CA HIS A 347 6.33 6.46 19.03
C HIS A 347 6.81 7.63 19.88
N ILE A 348 7.80 7.37 20.73
CA ILE A 348 8.55 8.37 21.48
C ILE A 348 9.80 8.67 20.65
N TRP A 349 9.78 9.80 19.95
CA TRP A 349 10.88 10.23 19.09
C TRP A 349 11.98 10.91 19.91
N ASN A 350 13.25 10.71 19.53
CA ASN A 350 14.41 11.24 20.25
C ASN A 350 14.29 11.00 21.76
N PRO A 351 14.14 9.74 22.20
CA PRO A 351 13.84 9.42 23.59
C PRO A 351 15.01 9.82 24.50
N SER A 352 14.68 10.33 25.72
CA SER A 352 15.69 10.60 26.74
C SER A 352 16.46 9.32 27.11
N PRO A 353 17.78 9.38 27.32
CA PRO A 353 18.56 8.25 27.81
C PRO A 353 18.07 7.66 29.15
N GLU A 354 17.38 8.46 29.97
CA GLU A 354 16.83 8.04 31.27
C GLU A 354 15.57 7.18 31.18
N ILE A 355 15.00 7.03 29.96
CA ILE A 355 13.78 6.22 29.79
C ILE A 355 14.08 4.77 30.16
N THR A 356 13.30 4.25 31.11
CA THR A 356 13.32 2.85 31.49
C THR A 356 12.60 1.99 30.46
N LEU A 357 13.26 0.95 29.96
CA LEU A 357 12.77 0.02 28.98
C LEU A 357 11.72 -0.92 29.59
N ARG A 358 10.63 -1.15 28.83
CA ARG A 358 9.51 -2.03 29.20
C ARG A 358 9.40 -3.18 28.24
N GLU A 359 8.80 -4.27 28.67
CA GLU A 359 8.61 -5.48 27.87
C GLU A 359 7.98 -5.22 26.47
N ALA A 360 6.97 -4.32 26.42
CA ALA A 360 6.24 -3.99 25.19
C ALA A 360 6.98 -3.04 24.24
N ASP A 361 8.20 -2.60 24.59
CA ASP A 361 8.94 -1.64 23.79
C ASP A 361 9.61 -2.29 22.59
N GLU A 362 9.65 -1.52 21.50
CA GLU A 362 10.50 -1.79 20.34
C GLU A 362 11.40 -0.57 20.14
N ILE A 363 12.72 -0.77 20.24
CA ILE A 363 13.72 0.29 20.11
C ILE A 363 14.15 0.35 18.64
N ILE A 364 14.14 1.54 18.06
CA ILE A 364 14.56 1.80 16.69
C ILE A 364 15.88 2.55 16.72
N PHE A 365 16.92 1.92 16.20
CA PHE A 365 18.27 2.48 16.09
C PHE A 365 18.56 2.92 14.65
N TYR A 366 19.47 3.86 14.50
CA TYR A 366 20.13 4.16 13.23
C TYR A 366 21.63 4.41 13.47
N GLY A 367 22.46 4.08 12.48
CA GLY A 367 23.91 4.26 12.58
C GLY A 367 24.69 3.17 11.87
N GLU A 368 25.96 3.02 12.21
CA GLU A 368 26.81 1.94 11.73
C GLU A 368 26.38 0.60 12.33
N LEU A 369 25.95 -0.32 11.49
CA LEU A 369 25.30 -1.57 11.90
C LEU A 369 26.25 -2.46 12.74
N ASP A 370 27.51 -2.54 12.36
CA ASP A 370 28.50 -3.35 13.07
C ASP A 370 28.77 -2.80 14.47
N VAL A 371 28.86 -1.47 14.60
CA VAL A 371 29.01 -0.80 15.90
C VAL A 371 27.78 -1.04 16.76
N LEU A 372 26.58 -0.88 16.20
CA LEU A 372 25.33 -1.17 16.92
C LEU A 372 25.26 -2.63 17.38
N HIS A 373 25.60 -3.59 16.50
CA HIS A 373 25.64 -5.01 16.86
C HIS A 373 26.66 -5.31 17.96
N GLN A 374 27.88 -4.77 17.86
CA GLN A 374 28.92 -4.97 18.88
C GLN A 374 28.50 -4.46 20.26
N ARG A 375 27.74 -3.37 20.31
CA ARG A 375 27.23 -2.78 21.57
C ARG A 375 26.09 -3.56 22.18
N ILE A 376 25.11 -3.90 21.36
CA ILE A 376 23.86 -4.53 21.84
C ILE A 376 24.11 -5.99 22.22
N ARG A 377 24.96 -6.70 21.48
CA ARG A 377 25.22 -8.14 21.68
C ARG A 377 25.63 -8.54 23.09
N PRO A 378 26.56 -7.82 23.78
CA PRO A 378 26.90 -8.16 25.16
C PRO A 378 25.74 -8.04 26.14
N LEU A 379 24.84 -7.08 25.92
CA LEU A 379 23.68 -6.80 26.78
C LEU A 379 22.58 -7.87 26.67
N ILE A 380 22.54 -8.59 25.56
CA ILE A 380 21.53 -9.63 25.26
C ILE A 380 22.16 -11.01 25.14
N LYS A 381 23.43 -11.16 25.61
CA LYS A 381 24.22 -12.37 25.44
C LYS A 381 23.56 -13.61 26.06
N GLN A 382 22.98 -13.49 27.24
CA GLN A 382 22.33 -14.61 27.93
C GLN A 382 21.20 -15.22 27.08
N THR A 383 20.35 -14.35 26.52
CA THR A 383 19.26 -14.81 25.62
C THR A 383 19.79 -15.41 24.32
N ILE A 384 20.88 -14.84 23.76
CA ILE A 384 21.50 -15.39 22.55
C ILE A 384 22.09 -16.78 22.84
N ASP A 385 22.88 -16.89 23.90
CA ASP A 385 23.54 -18.16 24.30
C ASP A 385 22.49 -19.24 24.62
N ALA A 386 21.41 -18.87 25.32
CA ALA A 386 20.31 -19.79 25.59
C ALA A 386 19.60 -20.29 24.31
N ARG A 387 19.48 -19.45 23.28
CA ARG A 387 18.89 -19.85 21.99
C ARG A 387 19.83 -20.72 21.16
N ILE A 388 21.14 -20.40 21.16
CA ILE A 388 22.15 -21.18 20.43
C ILE A 388 22.31 -22.57 21.06
N ASN A 389 22.27 -22.66 22.39
CA ASN A 389 22.47 -23.91 23.15
C ASN A 389 21.13 -24.64 23.42
N SER A 390 19.98 -24.06 23.14
CA SER A 390 18.70 -24.76 23.21
C SER A 390 18.67 -25.77 22.07
N PRO A 391 18.52 -27.07 22.33
CA PRO A 391 18.21 -28.00 21.25
C PRO A 391 16.89 -27.44 20.68
N GLU A 392 16.95 -26.93 19.47
CA GLU A 392 15.73 -26.62 18.73
C GLU A 392 14.83 -27.86 18.88
N LYS A 393 13.69 -27.68 19.52
CA LYS A 393 12.52 -28.40 19.07
C LYS A 393 12.30 -27.90 17.65
N VAL A 394 13.05 -28.47 16.72
CA VAL A 394 12.62 -28.58 15.35
C VAL A 394 11.19 -29.06 15.50
N HIS A 395 10.21 -28.15 15.33
CA HIS A 395 8.89 -28.61 14.97
C HIS A 395 9.18 -29.47 13.75
N PRO A 396 9.04 -30.78 13.84
CA PRO A 396 9.07 -31.55 12.64
C PRO A 396 7.93 -30.97 11.83
N TRP A 397 8.22 -30.24 10.80
CA TRP A 397 7.45 -30.35 9.60
C TRP A 397 7.51 -31.83 9.32
N ASN A 398 6.54 -32.58 9.87
CA ASN A 398 6.42 -33.97 9.62
C ASN A 398 6.38 -34.12 8.12
N VAL A 399 7.48 -34.56 7.58
CA VAL A 399 7.62 -35.15 6.26
C VAL A 399 6.91 -36.52 6.31
N GLU A 400 5.69 -36.53 6.83
CA GLU A 400 4.71 -37.59 6.78
C GLU A 400 3.45 -37.09 6.07
N HIS A 401 3.63 -36.37 4.97
CA HIS A 401 2.69 -36.45 3.87
C HIS A 401 3.32 -37.40 2.85
N SER A 402 3.30 -38.66 3.23
CA SER A 402 3.65 -39.76 2.37
C SER A 402 2.86 -39.73 1.07
N VAL A 403 3.49 -40.18 0.03
CA VAL A 403 2.99 -40.42 -1.32
C VAL A 403 1.62 -41.15 -1.37
N GLU A 404 1.19 -41.78 -0.25
CA GLU A 404 -0.13 -42.42 -0.12
C GLU A 404 -1.33 -41.48 -0.10
N ASN A 405 -1.15 -40.19 0.24
CA ASN A 405 -2.23 -39.21 0.20
C ASN A 405 -2.46 -38.59 -1.20
N GLU A 406 -1.47 -38.61 -2.07
CA GLU A 406 -1.65 -38.12 -3.45
C GLU A 406 -2.57 -39.04 -4.28
N ALA A 407 -2.50 -40.33 -4.08
CA ALA A 407 -3.35 -41.30 -4.77
C ALA A 407 -4.83 -41.25 -4.31
N ALA A 408 -5.06 -40.98 -3.03
CA ALA A 408 -6.42 -40.86 -2.48
C ALA A 408 -7.11 -39.54 -2.90
N TRP A 409 -6.35 -38.50 -3.21
CA TRP A 409 -6.87 -37.22 -3.69
C TRP A 409 -7.08 -37.20 -5.21
N ALA A 410 -6.25 -37.89 -6.01
CA ALA A 410 -6.45 -38.03 -7.44
C ALA A 410 -7.76 -38.73 -7.79
N ALA A 411 -8.26 -39.61 -6.91
CA ALA A 411 -9.54 -40.30 -7.08
C ALA A 411 -10.76 -39.41 -6.80
N LYS A 412 -10.60 -38.20 -6.23
CA LYS A 412 -11.68 -37.25 -5.94
C LYS A 412 -11.73 -36.04 -6.89
N ALA A 413 -10.80 -35.93 -7.81
CA ALA A 413 -10.84 -34.90 -8.84
C ALA A 413 -11.99 -35.19 -9.80
N PRO A 414 -12.88 -34.22 -10.09
CA PRO A 414 -13.92 -34.42 -11.11
C PRO A 414 -13.26 -34.68 -12.46
N GLU A 415 -13.65 -35.77 -13.14
CA GLU A 415 -13.23 -36.09 -14.50
C GLU A 415 -13.70 -34.98 -15.44
N PHE A 416 -12.80 -34.11 -15.82
CA PHE A 416 -13.01 -33.12 -16.87
C PHE A 416 -12.59 -33.73 -18.21
N HIS A 417 -13.57 -34.13 -19.03
CA HIS A 417 -13.35 -34.52 -20.40
C HIS A 417 -12.97 -33.31 -21.26
N TRP A 418 -11.71 -33.16 -21.59
CA TRP A 418 -11.21 -32.21 -22.59
C TRP A 418 -11.67 -32.66 -24.00
N ARG A 419 -12.63 -31.97 -24.58
CA ARG A 419 -12.77 -31.99 -26.04
C ARG A 419 -11.82 -30.97 -26.64
N THR A 420 -10.66 -31.45 -27.08
CA THR A 420 -9.78 -30.69 -27.99
C THR A 420 -10.53 -30.39 -29.25
N ARG A 421 -10.91 -29.15 -29.51
CA ARG A 421 -11.14 -28.65 -30.85
C ARG A 421 -9.86 -28.02 -31.36
N ARG A 422 -9.11 -28.78 -32.18
CA ARG A 422 -8.16 -28.20 -33.14
C ARG A 422 -8.99 -27.54 -34.25
N ARG A 423 -8.84 -26.25 -34.42
CA ARG A 423 -8.69 -25.57 -35.73
C ARG A 423 -8.28 -24.12 -35.48
#